data_70ac9dd227d9a6d6ae2ae7bd8076484e
#
_entry.id   70ac9dd227d9a6d6ae2ae7bd8076484e
#
_cell.length_a   1.000
_cell.length_b   1.000
_cell.length_c   1.000
_cell.angle_alpha   90.00
_cell.angle_beta   90.00
_cell.angle_gamma   90.00
#
_symmetry.space_group_name_H-M   'P 1'
#
loop_
_entity.id
_entity.type
_entity.pdbx_description
1 polymer ?
#
loop_
_entity_poly.entity_id
_entity_poly.type
_entity_poly.pdbx_seq_one_letter_code
_entity_poly.pdbx_strand_id
1 'polypeptide(L)'
;MGKGWPLSLAAKERTLAAVKTFADEARSAGISDLTAYGTAIFRDSPEGPEFAKAISENIKAPMHILTGKEEAFYSYIGAAGTSGALTAVVDIGGGSTEICMGFGTDIGFRISFPLGCVRCTGQFDVVGARGIGELKKHCFELFPQADEVASVKRWIFVGGTATSIAAMLQKLDVYDASWVQGFVLKPEEVSDLLKQLFSMSYEERCHIPGLRPERADIIVAGVAILDALMEYFAIPEATVSDRDLQEGLLDADLVKPE
;
A
#
# COMPACT_ATOMS: atom_id res chain seq x y z
N MET A 1 -2.69 -22.03 -8.02
CA MET A 1 -1.93 -21.94 -6.75
C MET A 1 -0.60 -21.31 -7.07
N GLY A 2 -0.43 -20.03 -6.76
CA GLY A 2 0.81 -19.27 -7.02
C GLY A 2 1.94 -19.84 -6.17
N LYS A 3 3.10 -20.09 -6.80
CA LYS A 3 4.33 -20.32 -6.06
C LYS A 3 4.58 -19.07 -5.24
N GLY A 4 4.63 -19.20 -3.91
CA GLY A 4 4.96 -18.09 -3.00
C GLY A 4 6.26 -17.40 -3.45
N TRP A 5 6.35 -16.11 -3.21
CA TRP A 5 7.52 -15.32 -3.60
C TRP A 5 8.69 -15.68 -2.70
N PRO A 6 9.79 -16.24 -3.26
CA PRO A 6 10.96 -16.54 -2.44
C PRO A 6 11.62 -15.24 -2.00
N LEU A 7 11.99 -15.18 -0.73
CA LEU A 7 12.79 -14.09 -0.19
C LEU A 7 14.27 -14.30 -0.58
N SER A 8 14.82 -13.44 -1.42
CA SER A 8 16.25 -13.51 -1.74
C SER A 8 17.10 -13.27 -0.49
N LEU A 9 18.27 -13.90 -0.43
CA LEU A 9 19.21 -13.70 0.69
C LEU A 9 19.53 -12.21 0.90
N ALA A 10 19.82 -11.50 -0.19
CA ALA A 10 20.11 -10.07 -0.14
C ALA A 10 18.93 -9.24 0.40
N ALA A 11 17.66 -9.61 0.08
CA ALA A 11 16.50 -8.94 0.65
C ALA A 11 16.37 -9.20 2.15
N LYS A 12 16.57 -10.45 2.60
CA LYS A 12 16.56 -10.81 4.03
C LYS A 12 17.62 -10.03 4.80
N GLU A 13 18.87 -9.96 4.28
CA GLU A 13 19.96 -9.23 4.91
C GLU A 13 19.64 -7.73 5.03
N ARG A 14 19.17 -7.09 3.96
CA ARG A 14 18.78 -5.67 4.01
C ARG A 14 17.66 -5.42 5.00
N THR A 15 16.62 -6.25 5.01
CA THR A 15 15.49 -6.11 5.94
C THR A 15 15.96 -6.28 7.38
N LEU A 16 16.77 -7.30 7.66
CA LEU A 16 17.30 -7.55 9.02
C LEU A 16 18.16 -6.38 9.51
N ALA A 17 19.01 -5.83 8.64
CA ALA A 17 19.82 -4.67 8.97
C ALA A 17 18.96 -3.43 9.27
N ALA A 18 17.93 -3.15 8.44
CA ALA A 18 17.05 -2.01 8.63
C ALA A 18 16.25 -2.12 9.94
N VAL A 19 15.61 -3.27 10.19
CA VAL A 19 14.81 -3.49 11.40
C VAL A 19 15.69 -3.42 12.66
N LYS A 20 16.93 -3.93 12.59
CA LYS A 20 17.89 -3.78 13.68
C LYS A 20 18.24 -2.32 13.96
N THR A 21 18.49 -1.54 12.90
CA THR A 21 18.77 -0.10 13.05
C THR A 21 17.61 0.62 13.74
N PHE A 22 16.37 0.40 13.29
CA PHE A 22 15.19 1.01 13.93
C PHE A 22 15.03 0.61 15.40
N ALA A 23 15.26 -0.68 15.72
CA ALA A 23 15.19 -1.16 17.10
C ALA A 23 16.29 -0.53 17.99
N ASP A 24 17.51 -0.37 17.46
CA ASP A 24 18.62 0.26 18.19
C ASP A 24 18.36 1.77 18.39
N GLU A 25 17.84 2.47 17.39
CA GLU A 25 17.44 3.87 17.48
C GLU A 25 16.35 4.09 18.53
N ALA A 26 15.28 3.26 18.50
CA ALA A 26 14.20 3.34 19.48
C ALA A 26 14.72 3.14 20.92
N ARG A 27 15.59 2.15 21.15
CA ARG A 27 16.20 1.92 22.46
C ARG A 27 17.08 3.07 22.89
N SER A 28 17.83 3.67 21.96
CA SER A 28 18.67 4.84 22.23
C SER A 28 17.83 6.06 22.63
N ALA A 29 16.58 6.14 22.13
CA ALA A 29 15.59 7.13 22.53
C ALA A 29 14.84 6.77 23.83
N GLY A 30 15.23 5.68 24.51
CA GLY A 30 14.62 5.24 25.78
C GLY A 30 13.35 4.38 25.63
N ILE A 31 12.99 3.96 24.41
CA ILE A 31 11.84 3.10 24.15
C ILE A 31 12.28 1.64 24.29
N SER A 32 11.69 0.92 25.23
CA SER A 32 12.01 -0.49 25.53
C SER A 32 10.92 -1.46 25.04
N ASP A 33 9.68 -0.99 24.93
CA ASP A 33 8.55 -1.81 24.46
C ASP A 33 8.42 -1.66 22.94
N LEU A 34 8.91 -2.66 22.22
CA LEU A 34 8.97 -2.70 20.77
C LEU A 34 8.14 -3.88 20.25
N THR A 35 7.43 -3.67 19.17
CA THR A 35 6.76 -4.72 18.41
C THR A 35 7.00 -4.49 16.92
N ALA A 36 7.37 -5.53 16.19
CA ALA A 36 7.49 -5.50 14.75
C ALA A 36 6.27 -6.11 14.09
N TYR A 37 5.88 -5.58 12.93
CA TYR A 37 4.79 -6.10 12.13
C TYR A 37 5.27 -6.40 10.72
N GLY A 38 4.88 -7.58 10.20
CA GLY A 38 5.15 -8.01 8.84
C GLY A 38 3.85 -8.11 8.05
N THR A 39 3.90 -7.80 6.77
CA THR A 39 2.74 -7.74 5.87
C THR A 39 2.84 -8.82 4.77
N ALA A 40 2.23 -8.60 3.62
CA ALA A 40 2.07 -9.56 2.52
C ALA A 40 3.31 -10.40 2.22
N ILE A 41 4.52 -9.82 2.22
CA ILE A 41 5.74 -10.58 1.88
C ILE A 41 6.06 -11.69 2.90
N PHE A 42 5.78 -11.46 4.18
CA PHE A 42 5.96 -12.47 5.23
C PHE A 42 4.83 -13.50 5.21
N ARG A 43 3.62 -13.09 4.87
CA ARG A 43 2.44 -13.95 4.81
C ARG A 43 2.46 -14.89 3.60
N ASP A 44 2.86 -14.37 2.44
CA ASP A 44 2.76 -15.07 1.16
C ASP A 44 4.04 -15.85 0.79
N SER A 45 5.18 -15.57 1.45
CA SER A 45 6.42 -16.32 1.26
C SER A 45 6.42 -17.60 2.09
N PRO A 46 6.81 -18.76 1.52
CA PRO A 46 7.02 -19.98 2.29
C PRO A 46 8.03 -19.84 3.43
N GLU A 47 8.99 -18.94 3.28
CA GLU A 47 10.06 -18.66 4.26
C GLU A 47 9.67 -17.52 5.23
N GLY A 48 8.53 -16.88 5.02
CA GLY A 48 8.10 -15.71 5.79
C GLY A 48 8.03 -15.94 7.30
N PRO A 49 7.36 -17.00 7.79
CA PRO A 49 7.28 -17.27 9.22
C PRO A 49 8.65 -17.53 9.89
N GLU A 50 9.56 -18.26 9.21
CA GLU A 50 10.91 -18.50 9.72
C GLU A 50 11.73 -17.21 9.76
N PHE A 51 11.59 -16.37 8.72
CA PHE A 51 12.28 -15.09 8.66
C PHE A 51 11.73 -14.09 9.70
N ALA A 52 10.43 -14.08 9.95
CA ALA A 52 9.82 -13.29 11.03
C ALA A 52 10.37 -13.68 12.41
N LYS A 53 10.54 -14.98 12.65
CA LYS A 53 11.19 -15.50 13.87
C LYS A 53 12.63 -15.02 13.99
N ALA A 54 13.41 -15.08 12.91
CA ALA A 54 14.80 -14.59 12.89
C ALA A 54 14.89 -13.08 13.19
N ILE A 55 13.95 -12.28 12.67
CA ILE A 55 13.86 -10.84 13.00
C ILE A 55 13.55 -10.66 14.49
N SER A 56 12.52 -11.33 15.01
CA SER A 56 12.13 -11.26 16.43
C SER A 56 13.30 -11.59 17.38
N GLU A 57 14.06 -12.63 17.06
CA GLU A 57 15.25 -13.02 17.84
C GLU A 57 16.36 -11.96 17.76
N ASN A 58 16.59 -11.40 16.57
CA ASN A 58 17.64 -10.39 16.34
C ASN A 58 17.35 -9.08 17.08
N ILE A 59 16.12 -8.59 17.00
CA ILE A 59 15.72 -7.33 17.65
C ILE A 59 15.29 -7.53 19.11
N LYS A 60 15.17 -8.75 19.60
CA LYS A 60 14.67 -9.10 20.95
C LYS A 60 13.31 -8.44 21.25
N ALA A 61 12.41 -8.51 20.31
CA ALA A 61 11.04 -7.98 20.40
C ALA A 61 10.08 -8.88 19.62
N PRO A 62 8.79 -8.97 19.99
CA PRO A 62 7.83 -9.75 19.23
C PRO A 62 7.69 -9.24 17.80
N MET A 63 7.44 -10.16 16.87
CA MET A 63 7.06 -9.85 15.51
C MET A 63 5.78 -10.57 15.14
N HIS A 64 4.81 -9.84 14.65
CA HIS A 64 3.51 -10.34 14.21
C HIS A 64 3.39 -10.25 12.69
N ILE A 65 2.88 -11.30 12.05
CA ILE A 65 2.53 -11.28 10.62
C ILE A 65 1.04 -10.97 10.52
N LEU A 66 0.71 -9.82 9.98
CA LEU A 66 -0.66 -9.39 9.81
C LEU A 66 -1.35 -10.21 8.71
N THR A 67 -2.61 -10.56 8.94
CA THR A 67 -3.50 -11.01 7.87
C THR A 67 -3.88 -9.82 6.99
N GLY A 68 -4.30 -10.08 5.74
CA GLY A 68 -4.74 -8.98 4.87
C GLY A 68 -5.97 -8.23 5.41
N LYS A 69 -6.80 -8.88 6.23
CA LYS A 69 -7.93 -8.21 6.90
C LYS A 69 -7.48 -7.30 8.05
N GLU A 70 -6.41 -7.66 8.75
CA GLU A 70 -5.80 -6.80 9.76
C GLU A 70 -5.08 -5.62 9.12
N GLU A 71 -4.35 -5.83 8.02
CA GLU A 71 -3.77 -4.74 7.22
C GLU A 71 -4.85 -3.74 6.79
N ALA A 72 -5.95 -4.23 6.19
CA ALA A 72 -7.09 -3.40 5.79
C ALA A 72 -7.68 -2.61 6.97
N PHE A 73 -7.83 -3.25 8.14
CA PHE A 73 -8.35 -2.63 9.34
C PHE A 73 -7.44 -1.50 9.84
N TYR A 74 -6.14 -1.78 10.00
CA TYR A 74 -5.21 -0.77 10.52
C TYR A 74 -5.02 0.40 9.55
N SER A 75 -4.94 0.16 8.24
CA SER A 75 -4.89 1.23 7.23
C SER A 75 -6.15 2.11 7.29
N TYR A 76 -7.32 1.51 7.54
CA TYR A 76 -8.55 2.26 7.71
C TYR A 76 -8.53 3.11 9.00
N ILE A 77 -8.14 2.54 10.14
CA ILE A 77 -8.08 3.27 11.43
C ILE A 77 -7.11 4.46 11.31
N GLY A 78 -5.95 4.26 10.71
CA GLY A 78 -4.96 5.32 10.52
C GLY A 78 -5.46 6.48 9.65
N ALA A 79 -6.20 6.17 8.58
CA ALA A 79 -6.62 7.18 7.60
C ALA A 79 -7.99 7.79 7.87
N ALA A 80 -8.95 7.03 8.40
CA ALA A 80 -10.37 7.43 8.50
C ALA A 80 -11.00 7.25 9.87
N GLY A 81 -10.36 6.59 10.82
CA GLY A 81 -10.90 6.02 12.05
C GLY A 81 -11.88 6.86 12.88
N THR A 82 -11.87 8.20 12.77
CA THR A 82 -12.81 9.08 13.48
C THR A 82 -13.82 9.77 12.54
N SER A 83 -13.89 9.34 11.29
CA SER A 83 -14.77 9.94 10.29
C SER A 83 -16.25 9.73 10.62
N GLY A 84 -17.03 10.79 10.66
CA GLY A 84 -18.50 10.75 10.79
C GLY A 84 -19.23 10.43 9.47
N ALA A 85 -18.57 9.79 8.49
CA ALA A 85 -19.15 9.42 7.20
C ALA A 85 -18.75 8.01 6.81
N LEU A 86 -19.61 7.28 6.08
CA LEU A 86 -19.26 6.00 5.47
C LEU A 86 -18.11 6.20 4.50
N THR A 87 -16.98 5.58 4.80
CA THR A 87 -15.72 5.79 4.10
C THR A 87 -15.13 4.46 3.66
N ALA A 88 -14.58 4.40 2.46
CA ALA A 88 -13.71 3.33 2.00
C ALA A 88 -12.26 3.81 1.99
N VAL A 89 -11.38 3.03 2.59
CA VAL A 89 -9.92 3.22 2.55
C VAL A 89 -9.32 2.14 1.69
N VAL A 90 -8.44 2.51 0.78
CA VAL A 90 -7.72 1.60 -0.11
C VAL A 90 -6.23 1.79 0.10
N ASP A 91 -5.55 0.71 0.45
CA ASP A 91 -4.09 0.65 0.59
C ASP A 91 -3.49 -0.17 -0.55
N ILE A 92 -2.68 0.46 -1.42
CA ILE A 92 -2.00 -0.22 -2.52
C ILE A 92 -0.54 -0.41 -2.14
N GLY A 93 -0.26 -1.58 -1.56
CA GLY A 93 1.06 -1.97 -1.13
C GLY A 93 1.92 -2.63 -2.22
N GLY A 94 3.06 -3.20 -1.78
CA GLY A 94 3.96 -3.93 -2.69
C GLY A 94 3.42 -5.29 -3.13
N GLY A 95 2.81 -6.04 -2.23
CA GLY A 95 2.34 -7.41 -2.46
C GLY A 95 0.83 -7.57 -2.59
N SER A 96 0.08 -6.65 -2.03
CA SER A 96 -1.39 -6.71 -1.94
C SER A 96 -2.02 -5.33 -2.04
N THR A 97 -3.34 -5.32 -2.22
CA THR A 97 -4.20 -4.14 -2.11
C THR A 97 -5.33 -4.46 -1.16
N GLU A 98 -5.45 -3.68 -0.12
CA GLU A 98 -6.47 -3.80 0.90
C GLU A 98 -7.59 -2.79 0.65
N ILE A 99 -8.84 -3.21 0.87
CA ILE A 99 -10.01 -2.33 0.91
C ILE A 99 -10.74 -2.55 2.22
N CYS A 100 -10.98 -1.47 2.94
CA CYS A 100 -11.77 -1.47 4.17
C CYS A 100 -12.83 -0.38 4.11
N MET A 101 -14.08 -0.73 4.49
CA MET A 101 -15.20 0.21 4.56
C MET A 101 -15.79 0.22 5.96
N GLY A 102 -16.06 1.41 6.47
CA GLY A 102 -16.64 1.58 7.79
C GLY A 102 -17.21 2.99 8.03
N PHE A 103 -17.84 3.14 9.17
CA PHE A 103 -18.33 4.41 9.69
C PHE A 103 -17.71 4.65 11.08
N GLY A 104 -16.84 5.66 11.18
CA GLY A 104 -16.01 5.82 12.38
C GLY A 104 -15.15 4.59 12.60
N THR A 105 -15.29 3.97 13.77
CA THR A 105 -14.57 2.74 14.13
C THR A 105 -15.38 1.46 13.88
N ASP A 106 -16.62 1.59 13.40
CA ASP A 106 -17.47 0.46 13.05
C ASP A 106 -17.16 0.00 11.62
N ILE A 107 -16.55 -1.18 11.50
CA ILE A 107 -16.06 -1.74 10.25
C ILE A 107 -17.09 -2.73 9.69
N GLY A 108 -17.68 -2.36 8.54
CA GLY A 108 -18.64 -3.19 7.83
C GLY A 108 -18.03 -4.19 6.86
N PHE A 109 -16.89 -3.84 6.22
CA PHE A 109 -16.28 -4.68 5.19
C PHE A 109 -14.76 -4.56 5.18
N ARG A 110 -14.07 -5.67 4.92
CA ARG A 110 -12.59 -5.74 4.73
C ARG A 110 -12.20 -6.88 3.81
N ILE A 111 -11.33 -6.57 2.85
CA ILE A 111 -10.75 -7.55 1.93
C ILE A 111 -9.31 -7.19 1.62
N SER A 112 -8.51 -8.19 1.24
CA SER A 112 -7.17 -8.02 0.68
C SER A 112 -7.08 -8.80 -0.62
N PHE A 113 -6.65 -8.14 -1.68
CA PHE A 113 -6.41 -8.73 -2.99
C PHE A 113 -4.92 -8.99 -3.19
N PRO A 114 -4.52 -10.06 -3.89
CA PRO A 114 -3.13 -10.31 -4.26
C PRO A 114 -2.69 -9.39 -5.43
N LEU A 115 -2.98 -8.12 -5.30
CA LEU A 115 -2.66 -7.03 -6.23
C LEU A 115 -1.73 -6.04 -5.54
N GLY A 116 -0.46 -5.98 -5.91
CA GLY A 116 0.48 -5.02 -5.35
C GLY A 116 1.47 -4.56 -6.40
N CYS A 117 2.03 -3.36 -6.23
CA CYS A 117 2.88 -2.76 -7.25
C CYS A 117 4.11 -3.64 -7.58
N VAL A 118 4.78 -4.25 -6.60
CA VAL A 118 5.91 -5.16 -6.81
C VAL A 118 5.44 -6.48 -7.44
N ARG A 119 4.36 -7.07 -6.90
CA ARG A 119 3.79 -8.31 -7.40
C ARG A 119 3.38 -8.20 -8.86
N CYS A 120 2.64 -7.16 -9.20
CA CYS A 120 2.10 -6.98 -10.55
C CYS A 120 3.18 -6.60 -11.56
N THR A 121 4.21 -5.83 -11.17
CA THR A 121 5.38 -5.58 -12.02
C THR A 121 6.11 -6.88 -12.38
N GLY A 122 6.17 -7.85 -11.46
CA GLY A 122 6.79 -9.16 -11.72
C GLY A 122 5.92 -10.13 -12.54
N GLN A 123 4.61 -9.87 -12.66
CA GLN A 123 3.66 -10.76 -13.34
C GLN A 123 3.20 -10.25 -14.70
N PHE A 124 3.19 -8.94 -14.90
CA PHE A 124 2.69 -8.28 -16.12
C PHE A 124 3.79 -7.42 -16.75
N ASP A 125 3.78 -7.33 -18.08
CA ASP A 125 4.62 -6.39 -18.81
C ASP A 125 4.02 -4.98 -18.74
N VAL A 126 4.27 -4.29 -17.64
CA VAL A 126 3.71 -2.95 -17.38
C VAL A 126 4.40 -1.82 -18.16
N VAL A 127 5.38 -2.13 -19.00
CA VAL A 127 6.09 -1.13 -19.86
C VAL A 127 5.33 -0.86 -21.16
N GLY A 128 4.28 -1.59 -21.45
CA GLY A 128 3.50 -1.45 -22.68
C GLY A 128 2.01 -1.42 -22.44
N ALA A 129 1.28 -0.76 -23.34
CA ALA A 129 -0.19 -0.65 -23.28
C ALA A 129 -0.90 -2.01 -23.17
N ARG A 130 -0.33 -3.06 -23.80
CA ARG A 130 -0.87 -4.41 -23.75
C ARG A 130 -0.82 -4.99 -22.33
N GLY A 131 0.33 -4.94 -21.67
CA GLY A 131 0.49 -5.47 -20.31
C GLY A 131 -0.32 -4.69 -19.28
N ILE A 132 -0.47 -3.36 -19.47
CA ILE A 132 -1.40 -2.55 -18.67
C ILE A 132 -2.83 -3.03 -18.85
N GLY A 133 -3.27 -3.32 -20.09
CA GLY A 133 -4.60 -3.87 -20.36
C GLY A 133 -4.82 -5.24 -19.71
N GLU A 134 -3.82 -6.13 -19.74
CA GLU A 134 -3.84 -7.43 -19.08
C GLU A 134 -3.93 -7.29 -17.55
N LEU A 135 -3.18 -6.37 -16.95
CA LEU A 135 -3.25 -6.07 -15.51
C LEU A 135 -4.63 -5.51 -15.12
N LYS A 136 -5.16 -4.53 -15.85
CA LYS A 136 -6.50 -3.96 -15.56
C LYS A 136 -7.58 -5.04 -15.68
N LYS A 137 -7.51 -5.90 -16.69
CA LYS A 137 -8.43 -7.04 -16.83
C LYS A 137 -8.35 -7.95 -15.59
N HIS A 138 -7.15 -8.29 -15.13
CA HIS A 138 -6.97 -9.09 -13.94
C HIS A 138 -7.55 -8.42 -12.68
N CYS A 139 -7.39 -7.10 -12.53
CA CYS A 139 -8.04 -6.34 -11.47
C CYS A 139 -9.57 -6.47 -11.52
N PHE A 140 -10.17 -6.31 -12.71
CA PHE A 140 -11.62 -6.41 -12.90
C PHE A 140 -12.19 -7.81 -12.65
N GLU A 141 -11.38 -8.87 -12.78
CA GLU A 141 -11.75 -10.24 -12.39
C GLU A 141 -11.82 -10.42 -10.87
N LEU A 142 -11.09 -9.64 -10.10
CA LEU A 142 -11.01 -9.72 -8.64
C LEU A 142 -11.99 -8.78 -7.93
N PHE A 143 -12.20 -7.57 -8.44
CA PHE A 143 -12.98 -6.52 -7.79
C PHE A 143 -14.44 -6.83 -7.48
N PRO A 144 -15.16 -7.72 -8.21
CA PRO A 144 -16.50 -8.14 -7.80
C PRO A 144 -16.62 -8.68 -6.38
N GLN A 145 -15.51 -9.15 -5.79
CA GLN A 145 -15.47 -9.57 -4.38
C GLN A 145 -15.60 -8.41 -3.39
N ALA A 146 -15.53 -7.18 -3.87
CA ALA A 146 -15.67 -5.95 -3.08
C ALA A 146 -16.84 -5.06 -3.53
N ASP A 147 -17.81 -5.59 -4.26
CA ASP A 147 -18.97 -4.81 -4.75
C ASP A 147 -19.78 -4.14 -3.63
N GLU A 148 -19.65 -4.62 -2.38
CA GLU A 148 -20.25 -4.00 -1.20
C GLU A 148 -19.81 -2.53 -1.00
N VAL A 149 -18.60 -2.17 -1.44
CA VAL A 149 -18.09 -0.79 -1.30
C VAL A 149 -18.56 0.14 -2.42
N ALA A 150 -19.23 -0.35 -3.47
CA ALA A 150 -19.62 0.45 -4.64
C ALA A 150 -20.55 1.62 -4.30
N SER A 151 -21.30 1.55 -3.20
CA SER A 151 -22.21 2.63 -2.75
C SER A 151 -21.52 3.74 -1.96
N VAL A 152 -20.25 3.56 -1.59
CA VAL A 152 -19.48 4.53 -0.79
C VAL A 152 -19.23 5.79 -1.61
N LYS A 153 -19.36 6.96 -0.95
CA LYS A 153 -19.14 8.26 -1.58
C LYS A 153 -17.79 8.87 -1.21
N ARG A 154 -17.21 8.47 -0.10
CA ARG A 154 -15.94 8.98 0.39
C ARG A 154 -14.86 7.91 0.28
N TRP A 155 -13.90 8.17 -0.58
CA TRP A 155 -12.77 7.29 -0.81
C TRP A 155 -11.47 7.94 -0.33
N ILE A 156 -10.64 7.17 0.35
CA ILE A 156 -9.30 7.57 0.77
C ILE A 156 -8.32 6.54 0.25
N PHE A 157 -7.32 6.99 -0.48
CA PHE A 157 -6.20 6.15 -0.90
C PHE A 157 -4.99 6.42 -0.02
N VAL A 158 -4.34 5.36 0.45
CA VAL A 158 -3.17 5.40 1.34
C VAL A 158 -2.00 4.60 0.78
N GLY A 159 -0.91 4.62 1.50
CA GLY A 159 0.30 3.88 1.18
C GLY A 159 1.13 4.55 0.09
N GLY A 160 2.28 3.95 -0.16
CA GLY A 160 3.31 4.59 -0.99
C GLY A 160 2.93 4.80 -2.45
N THR A 161 1.96 4.06 -3.00
CA THR A 161 1.47 4.29 -4.36
C THR A 161 0.67 5.58 -4.43
N ALA A 162 -0.32 5.76 -3.56
CA ALA A 162 -1.17 6.95 -3.54
C ALA A 162 -0.38 8.23 -3.25
N THR A 163 0.51 8.18 -2.26
CA THR A 163 1.35 9.33 -1.88
C THR A 163 2.35 9.70 -2.98
N SER A 164 2.90 8.73 -3.72
CA SER A 164 3.75 9.00 -4.88
C SER A 164 2.98 9.63 -6.03
N ILE A 165 1.73 9.20 -6.30
CA ILE A 165 0.86 9.82 -7.32
C ILE A 165 0.60 11.29 -6.96
N ALA A 166 0.20 11.57 -5.72
CA ALA A 166 -0.04 12.94 -5.27
C ALA A 166 1.21 13.82 -5.38
N ALA A 167 2.39 13.29 -5.02
CA ALA A 167 3.65 14.01 -5.13
C ALA A 167 4.03 14.28 -6.60
N MET A 168 3.87 13.30 -7.51
CA MET A 168 4.14 13.48 -8.94
C MET A 168 3.21 14.48 -9.60
N LEU A 169 1.90 14.43 -9.33
CA LEU A 169 0.93 15.37 -9.89
C LEU A 169 1.21 16.81 -9.43
N GLN A 170 1.70 17.00 -8.22
CA GLN A 170 2.13 18.28 -7.69
C GLN A 170 3.58 18.66 -8.04
N LYS A 171 4.34 17.75 -8.66
CA LYS A 171 5.76 17.93 -9.03
C LYS A 171 6.63 18.35 -7.85
N LEU A 172 6.48 17.69 -6.71
CA LEU A 172 7.23 18.02 -5.50
C LEU A 172 8.70 17.61 -5.66
N ASP A 173 9.63 18.56 -5.64
CA ASP A 173 11.07 18.25 -5.67
C ASP A 173 11.53 17.55 -4.39
N VAL A 174 10.93 17.89 -3.26
CA VAL A 174 11.13 17.26 -1.96
C VAL A 174 9.79 16.82 -1.43
N TYR A 175 9.72 15.58 -0.97
CA TYR A 175 8.49 15.05 -0.38
C TYR A 175 8.10 15.83 0.87
N ASP A 176 6.85 16.29 0.90
CA ASP A 176 6.25 16.99 2.03
C ASP A 176 4.85 16.43 2.29
N ALA A 177 4.70 15.76 3.44
CA ALA A 177 3.45 15.16 3.87
C ALA A 177 2.28 16.15 3.92
N SER A 178 2.55 17.43 4.23
CA SER A 178 1.50 18.47 4.30
C SER A 178 0.85 18.80 2.96
N TRP A 179 1.58 18.61 1.86
CA TRP A 179 1.06 18.76 0.50
C TRP A 179 0.37 17.50 -0.02
N VAL A 180 0.76 16.33 0.50
CA VAL A 180 0.19 15.04 0.12
C VAL A 180 -1.10 14.75 0.89
N GLN A 181 -1.11 15.07 2.19
CA GLN A 181 -2.28 14.84 3.04
C GLN A 181 -3.47 15.68 2.57
N GLY A 182 -4.55 15.02 2.22
CA GLY A 182 -5.78 15.67 1.74
C GLY A 182 -5.78 16.04 0.25
N PHE A 183 -4.72 15.67 -0.50
CA PHE A 183 -4.71 15.87 -1.95
C PHE A 183 -5.84 15.07 -2.62
N VAL A 184 -6.55 15.69 -3.54
CA VAL A 184 -7.68 15.08 -4.24
C VAL A 184 -7.21 14.53 -5.59
N LEU A 185 -7.38 13.23 -5.78
CA LEU A 185 -7.13 12.52 -7.04
C LEU A 185 -8.40 12.48 -7.87
N LYS A 186 -8.28 12.76 -9.16
CA LYS A 186 -9.35 12.59 -10.15
C LYS A 186 -8.99 11.50 -11.16
N PRO A 187 -9.97 10.72 -11.65
CA PRO A 187 -9.72 9.63 -12.60
C PRO A 187 -8.94 10.04 -13.84
N GLU A 188 -9.27 11.21 -14.42
CA GLU A 188 -8.59 11.71 -15.60
C GLU A 188 -7.10 12.00 -15.35
N GLU A 189 -6.74 12.57 -14.21
CA GLU A 189 -5.35 12.88 -13.83
C GLU A 189 -4.55 11.59 -13.63
N VAL A 190 -5.15 10.59 -12.99
CA VAL A 190 -4.52 9.27 -12.77
C VAL A 190 -4.32 8.54 -14.10
N SER A 191 -5.34 8.53 -14.96
CA SER A 191 -5.27 7.89 -16.27
C SER A 191 -4.23 8.54 -17.19
N ASP A 192 -4.11 9.86 -17.17
CA ASP A 192 -3.11 10.59 -17.96
C ASP A 192 -1.69 10.37 -17.41
N LEU A 193 -1.53 10.35 -16.08
CA LEU A 193 -0.26 9.98 -15.45
C LEU A 193 0.15 8.55 -15.83
N LEU A 194 -0.79 7.59 -15.82
CA LEU A 194 -0.52 6.21 -16.25
C LEU A 194 0.01 6.15 -17.68
N LYS A 195 -0.67 6.85 -18.62
CA LYS A 195 -0.23 6.93 -20.04
C LYS A 195 1.19 7.51 -20.17
N GLN A 196 1.48 8.55 -19.41
CA GLN A 196 2.81 9.14 -19.37
C GLN A 196 3.85 8.14 -18.87
N LEU A 197 3.61 7.50 -17.74
CA LEU A 197 4.56 6.59 -17.07
C LEU A 197 4.91 5.36 -17.91
N PHE A 198 3.93 4.71 -18.56
CA PHE A 198 4.23 3.52 -19.35
C PHE A 198 4.88 3.86 -20.70
N SER A 199 4.85 5.10 -21.15
CA SER A 199 5.56 5.57 -22.34
C SER A 199 7.04 5.94 -22.07
N MET A 200 7.42 6.09 -20.79
CA MET A 200 8.77 6.47 -20.37
C MET A 200 9.65 5.26 -20.11
N SER A 201 10.96 5.40 -20.37
CA SER A 201 11.97 4.45 -19.94
C SER A 201 12.10 4.45 -18.39
N TYR A 202 12.78 3.42 -17.86
CA TYR A 202 13.08 3.39 -16.41
C TYR A 202 13.90 4.61 -15.97
N GLU A 203 14.91 4.97 -16.77
CA GLU A 203 15.79 6.12 -16.51
C GLU A 203 15.02 7.43 -16.48
N GLU A 204 14.10 7.63 -17.42
CA GLU A 204 13.25 8.83 -17.43
C GLU A 204 12.36 8.90 -16.20
N ARG A 205 11.77 7.77 -15.77
CA ARG A 205 10.96 7.72 -14.54
C ARG A 205 11.75 8.04 -13.29
N CYS A 206 13.03 7.66 -13.21
CA CYS A 206 13.90 8.00 -12.07
C CYS A 206 14.08 9.51 -11.86
N HIS A 207 13.76 10.33 -12.87
CA HIS A 207 13.92 11.79 -12.81
C HIS A 207 12.60 12.55 -12.71
N ILE A 208 11.47 11.84 -12.49
CA ILE A 208 10.17 12.50 -12.33
C ILE A 208 10.12 13.20 -10.96
N PRO A 209 9.86 14.52 -10.91
CA PRO A 209 9.63 15.20 -9.65
C PRO A 209 8.48 14.55 -8.86
N GLY A 210 8.68 14.31 -7.58
CA GLY A 210 7.72 13.63 -6.70
C GLY A 210 7.83 12.11 -6.70
N LEU A 211 8.59 11.49 -7.59
CA LEU A 211 8.83 10.06 -7.59
C LEU A 211 10.21 9.73 -7.01
N ARG A 212 10.23 8.91 -5.96
CA ARG A 212 11.52 8.37 -5.45
C ARG A 212 12.09 7.39 -6.50
N PRO A 213 13.39 7.50 -6.87
CA PRO A 213 14.01 6.63 -7.88
C PRO A 213 13.83 5.13 -7.58
N GLU A 214 13.81 4.74 -6.29
CA GLU A 214 13.62 3.36 -5.84
C GLU A 214 12.22 2.80 -6.10
N ARG A 215 11.29 3.64 -6.58
CA ARG A 215 9.93 3.25 -6.96
C ARG A 215 9.70 3.30 -8.47
N ALA A 216 10.68 3.76 -9.25
CA ALA A 216 10.54 3.97 -10.70
C ALA A 216 10.23 2.68 -11.49
N ASP A 217 10.62 1.53 -10.96
CA ASP A 217 10.34 0.22 -11.53
C ASP A 217 8.92 -0.29 -11.25
N ILE A 218 8.35 0.04 -10.09
CA ILE A 218 7.08 -0.51 -9.63
C ILE A 218 5.88 0.45 -9.74
N ILE A 219 6.15 1.75 -9.93
CA ILE A 219 5.08 2.77 -9.87
C ILE A 219 4.02 2.59 -10.96
N VAL A 220 4.42 2.13 -12.14
CA VAL A 220 3.50 1.92 -13.28
C VAL A 220 2.41 0.93 -12.91
N ALA A 221 2.77 -0.21 -12.30
CA ALA A 221 1.79 -1.18 -11.83
C ALA A 221 0.89 -0.60 -10.73
N GLY A 222 1.46 0.16 -9.79
CA GLY A 222 0.69 0.80 -8.73
C GLY A 222 -0.35 1.78 -9.27
N VAL A 223 0.05 2.66 -10.19
CA VAL A 223 -0.88 3.59 -10.85
C VAL A 223 -1.94 2.85 -11.66
N ALA A 224 -1.58 1.76 -12.37
CA ALA A 224 -2.54 0.96 -13.13
C ALA A 224 -3.59 0.29 -12.24
N ILE A 225 -3.20 -0.19 -11.05
CA ILE A 225 -4.14 -0.77 -10.06
C ILE A 225 -5.10 0.33 -9.55
N LEU A 226 -4.57 1.52 -9.21
CA LEU A 226 -5.39 2.64 -8.73
C LEU A 226 -6.35 3.13 -9.81
N ASP A 227 -5.88 3.28 -11.06
CA ASP A 227 -6.71 3.66 -12.20
C ASP A 227 -7.83 2.63 -12.45
N ALA A 228 -7.52 1.33 -12.37
CA ALA A 228 -8.50 0.26 -12.47
C ALA A 228 -9.55 0.30 -11.33
N LEU A 229 -9.16 0.62 -10.11
CA LEU A 229 -10.08 0.79 -8.97
C LEU A 229 -11.03 1.97 -9.20
N MET A 230 -10.48 3.12 -9.61
CA MET A 230 -11.31 4.29 -9.88
C MET A 230 -12.30 4.06 -11.02
N GLU A 231 -11.87 3.35 -12.07
CA GLU A 231 -12.74 2.98 -13.20
C GLU A 231 -13.83 1.98 -12.78
N TYR A 232 -13.48 0.89 -12.11
CA TYR A 232 -14.42 -0.18 -11.76
C TYR A 232 -15.52 0.28 -10.80
N PHE A 233 -15.15 1.00 -9.74
CA PHE A 233 -16.10 1.50 -8.74
C PHE A 233 -16.69 2.86 -9.10
N ALA A 234 -16.41 3.39 -10.30
CA ALA A 234 -16.86 4.70 -10.78
C ALA A 234 -16.59 5.81 -9.74
N ILE A 235 -15.38 5.81 -9.18
CA ILE A 235 -14.97 6.77 -8.14
C ILE A 235 -14.74 8.14 -8.80
N PRO A 236 -15.55 9.16 -8.51
CA PRO A 236 -15.42 10.45 -9.17
C PRO A 236 -14.22 11.26 -8.68
N GLU A 237 -13.84 11.05 -7.43
CA GLU A 237 -12.67 11.64 -6.79
C GLU A 237 -12.32 10.85 -5.53
N ALA A 238 -11.05 10.89 -5.13
CA ALA A 238 -10.59 10.27 -3.88
C ALA A 238 -9.57 11.17 -3.20
N THR A 239 -9.53 11.12 -1.87
CA THR A 239 -8.55 11.86 -1.06
C THR A 239 -7.34 10.98 -0.79
N VAL A 240 -6.13 11.53 -0.89
CA VAL A 240 -4.91 10.84 -0.45
C VAL A 240 -4.68 11.12 1.04
N SER A 241 -4.31 10.09 1.78
CA SER A 241 -3.81 10.24 3.14
C SER A 241 -2.37 9.72 3.24
N ASP A 242 -1.54 10.50 3.91
CA ASP A 242 -0.19 10.09 4.30
C ASP A 242 -0.18 9.26 5.59
N ARG A 243 -1.31 9.25 6.31
CA ARG A 243 -1.56 8.36 7.43
C ARG A 243 -2.07 7.02 6.91
N ASP A 244 -1.44 5.94 7.34
CA ASP A 244 -1.69 4.60 6.84
C ASP A 244 -1.74 3.54 7.97
N LEU A 245 -1.34 2.34 7.66
CA LEU A 245 -1.26 1.20 8.57
C LEU A 245 -0.42 1.51 9.83
N GLN A 246 0.63 2.33 9.73
CA GLN A 246 1.53 2.62 10.85
C GLN A 246 0.79 3.42 11.93
N GLU A 247 0.10 4.49 11.53
CA GLU A 247 -0.73 5.26 12.46
C GLU A 247 -1.88 4.42 13.02
N GLY A 248 -2.47 3.56 12.19
CA GLY A 248 -3.52 2.65 12.64
C GLY A 248 -3.05 1.67 13.70
N LEU A 249 -1.83 1.16 13.59
CA LEU A 249 -1.22 0.31 14.63
C LEU A 249 -0.96 1.07 15.93
N LEU A 250 -0.57 2.34 15.86
CA LEU A 250 -0.38 3.19 17.04
C LEU A 250 -1.72 3.57 17.68
N ASP A 251 -2.75 3.79 16.89
CA ASP A 251 -4.09 4.15 17.35
C ASP A 251 -4.93 2.91 17.75
N ALA A 252 -4.44 1.69 17.52
CA ALA A 252 -5.18 0.44 17.73
C ALA A 252 -5.54 0.17 19.20
N ASP A 253 -4.83 0.74 20.16
CA ASP A 253 -5.21 0.69 21.57
C ASP A 253 -6.55 1.41 21.84
N LEU A 254 -7.00 2.25 20.91
CA LEU A 254 -8.28 2.96 20.97
C LEU A 254 -9.45 2.12 20.41
N VAL A 255 -9.12 1.09 19.58
CA VAL A 255 -10.13 0.28 18.87
C VAL A 255 -9.63 -1.16 18.78
N LYS A 256 -10.17 -2.06 19.63
CA LYS A 256 -9.83 -3.49 19.53
C LYS A 256 -10.50 -4.10 18.30
N PRO A 257 -9.76 -4.79 17.40
CA PRO A 257 -10.39 -5.61 16.38
C PRO A 257 -11.17 -6.76 17.04
N GLU A 258 -12.46 -6.88 16.71
CA GLU A 258 -13.28 -8.06 16.99
C GLU A 258 -12.97 -9.21 16.04
#